data_d243d655332dd63979c99a17a8f6acb4
#
_entry.id   d243d655332dd63979c99a17a8f6acb4
#
_cell.length_a   1.000
_cell.length_b   1.000
_cell.length_c   1.000
_cell.angle_alpha   90.00
_cell.angle_beta   90.00
_cell.angle_gamma   90.00
#
_symmetry.space_group_name_H-M   'P 1'
#
loop_
_entity.id
_entity.type
_entity.pdbx_description
1 polymer ?
#
loop_
_entity_poly.entity_id
_entity_poly.type
_entity_poly.pdbx_seq_one_letter_code
_entity_poly.pdbx_strand_id
1 'polypeptide(L)'
;MNNNITICVADYALAADFFLRISSCDAERKYVFVNTLLSSHLKVKKRHESYLVTKLTNPKDGINSLPDNRLRETALGILSREKSLRLASSLYIKIVNIIEKYKKSRVTIMTWNGDNIIGAVMRELKKEYKDISLIFFELSNLKGKLLVDNMGVNASSSVYASLDKIDEMPPVDPDIHQKWVKEFYESKENPGSIPQAVKGKEINIRHIIDFIYTNTVGYKLYTNNAILNRIKGKKNNVVKFDNEKNLPERFIFFPMQVSTDTQIVLNSDVDNVGVLKYLVDQEALPIVTKPHPAELNFDYIYKIKNENKDKIFITNTNTYELIKKSEKVYTINSTVGMEAMLYDKNVSFMGRSIYSKMNNEQLKKFIHLYLIDIDFFDCRKNISKNVIDKIYSRA
;
A
#
# COMPACT_ATOMS: atom_id res chain seq x y z
N MET A 1 0.35 32.35 17.47
CA MET A 1 -0.05 31.74 16.17
C MET A 1 0.66 30.39 16.05
N ASN A 2 -0.06 29.33 15.69
CA ASN A 2 0.57 28.02 15.54
C ASN A 2 1.66 28.08 14.46
N ASN A 3 2.92 27.97 14.86
CA ASN A 3 4.07 27.99 13.94
C ASN A 3 4.24 26.69 13.13
N ASN A 4 3.34 25.72 13.32
CA ASN A 4 3.38 24.41 12.64
C ASN A 4 2.12 24.24 11.79
N ILE A 5 2.32 24.05 10.49
CA ILE A 5 1.25 23.80 9.51
C ILE A 5 1.38 22.39 8.98
N THR A 6 0.27 21.67 8.93
CA THR A 6 0.21 20.37 8.29
C THR A 6 -0.72 20.43 7.08
N ILE A 7 -0.18 20.15 5.89
CA ILE A 7 -0.94 20.07 4.64
C ILE A 7 -1.29 18.60 4.40
N CYS A 8 -2.56 18.24 4.50
CA CYS A 8 -3.06 16.91 4.23
C CYS A 8 -3.56 16.80 2.79
N VAL A 9 -2.90 15.98 1.97
CA VAL A 9 -3.27 15.77 0.57
C VAL A 9 -3.96 14.41 0.43
N ALA A 10 -5.24 14.42 0.02
CA ALA A 10 -6.06 13.21 -0.04
C ALA A 10 -6.69 13.01 -1.41
N ASP A 11 -6.52 11.80 -1.97
CA ASP A 11 -7.08 11.34 -3.24
C ASP A 11 -8.19 10.29 -3.07
N TYR A 12 -8.53 9.90 -1.83
CA TYR A 12 -9.68 9.06 -1.54
C TYR A 12 -10.30 9.35 -0.16
N ALA A 13 -11.56 8.95 -0.01
CA ALA A 13 -12.39 9.40 1.10
C ALA A 13 -11.90 8.93 2.47
N LEU A 14 -11.39 7.69 2.57
CA LEU A 14 -10.90 7.16 3.85
C LEU A 14 -9.61 7.85 4.31
N ALA A 15 -8.73 8.26 3.38
CA ALA A 15 -7.55 9.04 3.73
C ALA A 15 -7.92 10.41 4.31
N ALA A 16 -8.88 11.10 3.67
CA ALA A 16 -9.38 12.36 4.20
C ALA A 16 -10.02 12.19 5.58
N ASP A 17 -10.76 11.12 5.80
CA ASP A 17 -11.39 10.80 7.08
C ASP A 17 -10.33 10.49 8.17
N PHE A 18 -9.26 9.78 7.80
CA PHE A 18 -8.14 9.51 8.69
C PHE A 18 -7.38 10.79 9.10
N PHE A 19 -7.09 11.65 8.13
CA PHE A 19 -6.44 12.94 8.43
C PHE A 19 -7.33 13.87 9.25
N LEU A 20 -8.65 13.85 9.05
CA LEU A 20 -9.59 14.55 9.94
C LEU A 20 -9.53 14.01 11.37
N ARG A 21 -9.37 12.69 11.54
CA ARG A 21 -9.22 12.08 12.86
C ARG A 21 -7.91 12.51 13.53
N ILE A 22 -6.79 12.52 12.80
CA ILE A 22 -5.52 13.05 13.32
C ILE A 22 -5.71 14.51 13.75
N SER A 23 -6.24 15.35 12.88
CA SER A 23 -6.41 16.79 13.15
C SER A 23 -7.34 17.10 14.33
N SER A 24 -8.33 16.23 14.57
CA SER A 24 -9.24 16.40 15.72
C SER A 24 -8.61 16.03 17.06
N CYS A 25 -7.50 15.30 17.04
CA CYS A 25 -6.76 14.89 18.24
C CYS A 25 -5.47 15.70 18.45
N ASP A 26 -5.16 16.66 17.57
CA ASP A 26 -3.96 17.48 17.61
C ASP A 26 -4.31 18.98 17.64
N ALA A 27 -4.15 19.59 18.80
CA ALA A 27 -4.37 21.03 18.98
C ALA A 27 -3.09 21.88 18.73
N GLU A 28 -1.93 21.26 18.55
CA GLU A 28 -0.65 21.96 18.45
C GLU A 28 -0.35 22.45 17.02
N ARG A 29 -1.06 21.92 16.01
CA ARG A 29 -0.82 22.20 14.60
C ARG A 29 -2.07 22.72 13.90
N LYS A 30 -1.87 23.60 12.93
CA LYS A 30 -2.95 23.99 12.02
C LYS A 30 -2.96 23.03 10.83
N TYR A 31 -4.14 22.49 10.52
CA TYR A 31 -4.35 21.58 9.40
C TYR A 31 -5.01 22.30 8.22
N VAL A 32 -4.43 22.09 7.04
CA VAL A 32 -4.93 22.59 5.75
C VAL A 32 -5.05 21.38 4.81
N PHE A 33 -6.15 21.28 4.08
CA PHE A 33 -6.41 20.10 3.24
C PHE A 33 -6.39 20.44 1.75
N VAL A 34 -5.80 19.58 0.96
CA VAL A 34 -5.88 19.57 -0.50
C VAL A 34 -6.54 18.27 -0.92
N ASN A 35 -7.69 18.36 -1.58
CA ASN A 35 -8.49 17.21 -1.96
C ASN A 35 -8.66 17.12 -3.48
N THR A 36 -8.59 15.90 -4.01
CA THR A 36 -8.98 15.60 -5.38
C THR A 36 -10.45 15.19 -5.49
N LEU A 37 -11.10 14.84 -4.37
CA LEU A 37 -12.49 14.41 -4.29
C LEU A 37 -13.41 15.48 -3.71
N LEU A 38 -14.56 15.69 -4.37
CA LEU A 38 -15.56 16.67 -3.94
C LEU A 38 -16.17 16.30 -2.58
N SER A 39 -16.50 15.02 -2.37
CA SER A 39 -17.12 14.54 -1.13
C SER A 39 -16.19 14.77 0.08
N SER A 40 -14.90 14.54 -0.11
CA SER A 40 -13.87 14.77 0.91
C SER A 40 -13.72 16.26 1.21
N HIS A 41 -13.66 17.09 0.18
CA HIS A 41 -13.59 18.54 0.33
C HIS A 41 -14.81 19.09 1.10
N LEU A 42 -16.02 18.68 0.73
CA LEU A 42 -17.27 19.14 1.39
C LEU A 42 -17.32 18.72 2.87
N LYS A 43 -16.77 17.57 3.22
CA LYS A 43 -16.69 17.11 4.61
C LYS A 43 -15.66 17.89 5.40
N VAL A 44 -14.48 18.07 4.86
CA VAL A 44 -13.32 18.69 5.53
C VAL A 44 -13.53 20.20 5.74
N LYS A 45 -14.06 20.92 4.74
CA LYS A 45 -14.23 22.39 4.80
C LYS A 45 -15.15 22.88 5.92
N LYS A 46 -15.89 21.97 6.56
CA LYS A 46 -16.72 22.31 7.72
C LYS A 46 -15.89 22.62 8.99
N ARG A 47 -14.62 22.18 9.03
CA ARG A 47 -13.77 22.29 10.22
C ARG A 47 -12.38 22.87 9.92
N HIS A 48 -11.90 22.75 8.69
CA HIS A 48 -10.55 23.12 8.29
C HIS A 48 -10.55 23.90 6.97
N GLU A 49 -9.52 24.69 6.76
CA GLU A 49 -9.19 25.26 5.47
C GLU A 49 -8.97 24.12 4.45
N SER A 50 -9.69 24.17 3.35
CA SER A 50 -9.71 23.08 2.38
C SER A 50 -9.75 23.60 0.96
N TYR A 51 -8.87 23.06 0.13
CA TYR A 51 -8.73 23.36 -1.29
C TYR A 51 -9.11 22.12 -2.12
N LEU A 52 -9.83 22.35 -3.21
CA LEU A 52 -10.26 21.31 -4.13
C LEU A 52 -9.56 21.49 -5.47
N VAL A 53 -9.09 20.41 -6.09
CA VAL A 53 -8.59 20.43 -7.48
C VAL A 53 -9.80 20.52 -8.41
N THR A 54 -10.08 21.70 -8.96
CA THR A 54 -11.26 22.00 -9.78
C THR A 54 -11.03 21.98 -11.27
N LYS A 55 -9.78 21.97 -11.70
CA LYS A 55 -9.37 21.91 -13.12
C LYS A 55 -7.99 21.30 -13.26
N LEU A 56 -7.71 20.75 -14.43
CA LEU A 56 -6.37 20.30 -14.81
C LEU A 56 -5.57 21.46 -15.39
N THR A 57 -4.42 21.75 -14.82
CA THR A 57 -3.55 22.87 -15.21
C THR A 57 -2.54 22.43 -16.27
N ASN A 58 -2.10 23.35 -17.11
CA ASN A 58 -1.05 23.08 -18.10
C ASN A 58 0.26 22.72 -17.35
N PRO A 59 0.99 21.69 -17.75
CA PRO A 59 2.29 21.34 -17.14
C PRO A 59 3.31 22.47 -17.15
N LYS A 60 3.30 23.34 -18.16
CA LYS A 60 4.21 24.50 -18.24
C LYS A 60 4.08 25.47 -17.06
N ASP A 61 2.93 25.49 -16.40
CA ASP A 61 2.65 26.37 -15.26
C ASP A 61 3.01 25.71 -13.91
N GLY A 62 3.45 24.45 -13.91
CA GLY A 62 3.71 23.69 -12.69
C GLY A 62 4.85 22.68 -12.86
N ILE A 63 4.54 21.38 -12.83
CA ILE A 63 5.52 20.32 -13.00
C ILE A 63 5.61 19.91 -14.47
N ASN A 64 6.79 20.04 -15.04
CA ASN A 64 7.05 19.70 -16.45
C ASN A 64 7.36 18.21 -16.68
N SER A 65 7.81 17.51 -15.67
CA SER A 65 8.11 16.08 -15.74
C SER A 65 7.75 15.37 -14.46
N LEU A 66 7.39 14.10 -14.58
CA LEU A 66 7.21 13.15 -13.48
C LEU A 66 8.10 11.94 -13.76
N PRO A 67 8.57 11.24 -12.73
CA PRO A 67 9.31 10.00 -12.92
C PRO A 67 8.46 8.99 -13.70
N ASP A 68 9.00 8.51 -14.83
CA ASP A 68 8.24 7.88 -15.90
C ASP A 68 7.56 6.55 -15.56
N ASN A 69 8.11 5.76 -14.64
CA ASN A 69 7.76 4.35 -14.56
C ASN A 69 7.19 3.90 -13.21
N ARG A 70 6.83 4.81 -12.32
CA ARG A 70 6.45 4.48 -10.93
C ARG A 70 5.22 5.21 -10.41
N LEU A 71 4.33 5.64 -11.30
CA LEU A 71 3.06 6.23 -10.91
C LEU A 71 1.94 5.22 -11.10
N ARG A 72 1.27 4.86 -10.02
CA ARG A 72 0.12 3.94 -10.04
C ARG A 72 -0.88 4.27 -11.14
N GLU A 73 -1.22 5.55 -11.31
CA GLU A 73 -2.25 5.98 -12.25
C GLU A 73 -1.88 5.72 -13.70
N THR A 74 -0.61 5.91 -14.06
CA THR A 74 -0.09 5.62 -15.42
C THR A 74 0.18 4.15 -15.62
N ALA A 75 0.81 3.50 -14.66
CA ALA A 75 1.18 2.09 -14.74
C ALA A 75 -0.05 1.17 -14.85
N LEU A 76 -1.15 1.52 -14.19
CA LEU A 76 -2.43 0.79 -14.26
C LEU A 76 -3.35 1.29 -15.39
N GLY A 77 -2.91 2.23 -16.24
CA GLY A 77 -3.72 2.79 -17.33
C GLY A 77 -4.96 3.57 -16.85
N ILE A 78 -4.96 4.08 -15.63
CA ILE A 78 -6.06 4.89 -15.06
C ILE A 78 -6.06 6.27 -15.72
N LEU A 79 -4.88 6.89 -15.86
CA LEU A 79 -4.67 8.17 -16.52
C LEU A 79 -3.59 8.04 -17.61
N SER A 80 -3.74 8.80 -18.69
CA SER A 80 -2.63 9.01 -19.61
C SER A 80 -1.53 9.85 -18.94
N ARG A 81 -0.30 9.74 -19.45
CA ARG A 81 0.84 10.53 -18.97
C ARG A 81 0.54 12.04 -18.97
N GLU A 82 -0.07 12.54 -20.05
CA GLU A 82 -0.45 13.97 -20.16
C GLU A 82 -1.42 14.37 -19.04
N LYS A 83 -2.47 13.59 -18.79
CA LYS A 83 -3.44 13.88 -17.73
C LYS A 83 -2.80 13.77 -16.34
N SER A 84 -1.88 12.84 -16.14
CA SER A 84 -1.11 12.71 -14.90
C SER A 84 -0.26 13.95 -14.63
N LEU A 85 0.45 14.47 -15.64
CA LEU A 85 1.21 15.71 -15.53
C LEU A 85 0.31 16.92 -15.24
N ARG A 86 -0.84 17.01 -15.90
CA ARG A 86 -1.79 18.12 -15.68
C ARG A 86 -2.38 18.09 -14.27
N LEU A 87 -2.70 16.90 -13.75
CA LEU A 87 -3.18 16.73 -12.37
C LEU A 87 -2.06 17.07 -11.36
N ALA A 88 -0.85 16.58 -11.61
CA ALA A 88 0.32 16.91 -10.80
C ALA A 88 0.57 18.41 -10.72
N SER A 89 0.51 19.12 -11.86
CA SER A 89 0.66 20.57 -11.91
C SER A 89 -0.41 21.30 -11.13
N SER A 90 -1.66 20.82 -11.21
CA SER A 90 -2.76 21.39 -10.42
C SER A 90 -2.54 21.22 -8.90
N LEU A 91 -2.06 20.06 -8.48
CA LEU A 91 -1.72 19.78 -7.08
C LEU A 91 -0.52 20.63 -6.63
N TYR A 92 0.55 20.64 -7.42
CA TYR A 92 1.76 21.40 -7.15
C TYR A 92 1.47 22.87 -6.90
N ILE A 93 0.78 23.55 -7.83
CA ILE A 93 0.44 24.98 -7.70
C ILE A 93 -0.39 25.23 -6.44
N LYS A 94 -1.37 24.35 -6.14
CA LYS A 94 -2.18 24.52 -4.93
C LYS A 94 -1.35 24.39 -3.65
N ILE A 95 -0.46 23.40 -3.61
CA ILE A 95 0.39 23.18 -2.44
C ILE A 95 1.41 24.31 -2.29
N VAL A 96 2.05 24.75 -3.38
CA VAL A 96 2.96 25.93 -3.39
C VAL A 96 2.26 27.17 -2.84
N ASN A 97 1.06 27.48 -3.31
CA ASN A 97 0.29 28.61 -2.80
C ASN A 97 0.03 28.54 -1.29
N ILE A 98 -0.16 27.34 -0.74
CA ILE A 98 -0.32 27.14 0.71
C ILE A 98 1.04 27.31 1.40
N ILE A 99 2.12 26.73 0.88
CA ILE A 99 3.47 26.90 1.45
C ILE A 99 3.82 28.40 1.52
N GLU A 100 3.62 29.13 0.44
CA GLU A 100 3.91 30.57 0.40
C GLU A 100 3.02 31.37 1.36
N LYS A 101 1.74 31.03 1.46
CA LYS A 101 0.82 31.64 2.44
C LYS A 101 1.32 31.46 3.88
N TYR A 102 1.97 30.34 4.17
CA TYR A 102 2.46 29.98 5.51
C TYR A 102 3.99 29.94 5.60
N LYS A 103 4.71 30.70 4.77
CA LYS A 103 6.19 30.67 4.66
C LYS A 103 6.96 30.97 5.96
N LYS A 104 6.30 31.54 6.97
CA LYS A 104 6.90 31.78 8.30
C LYS A 104 6.69 30.61 9.27
N SER A 105 6.04 29.53 8.84
CA SER A 105 5.71 28.36 9.64
C SER A 105 6.52 27.15 9.20
N ARG A 106 6.73 26.20 10.08
CA ARG A 106 7.22 24.86 9.69
C ARG A 106 6.10 24.12 8.99
N VAL A 107 6.35 23.65 7.79
CA VAL A 107 5.36 22.97 6.96
C VAL A 107 5.65 21.47 6.89
N THR A 108 4.67 20.67 7.27
CA THR A 108 4.67 19.22 7.04
C THR A 108 3.59 18.88 6.02
N ILE A 109 3.90 18.07 5.03
CA ILE A 109 2.93 17.58 4.04
C ILE A 109 2.69 16.09 4.28
N MET A 110 1.43 15.70 4.42
CA MET A 110 1.01 14.32 4.64
C MET A 110 0.20 13.77 3.47
N THR A 111 0.45 12.53 3.08
CA THR A 111 -0.42 11.81 2.15
C THR A 111 -0.52 10.34 2.51
N TRP A 112 -1.60 9.72 2.01
CA TRP A 112 -1.77 8.29 2.06
C TRP A 112 -1.15 7.66 0.81
N ASN A 113 -0.36 6.60 0.99
CA ASN A 113 0.46 6.02 -0.04
C ASN A 113 1.51 7.04 -0.58
N GLY A 114 2.35 6.67 -1.45
CA GLY A 114 3.37 7.57 -2.01
C GLY A 114 3.77 7.17 -3.42
N ASP A 115 3.23 6.03 -3.90
CA ASP A 115 3.49 5.49 -5.22
C ASP A 115 2.44 5.97 -6.24
N ASN A 116 1.93 7.20 -6.04
CA ASN A 116 0.93 7.86 -6.85
C ASN A 116 1.39 9.28 -7.25
N ILE A 117 0.55 9.98 -8.03
CA ILE A 117 0.82 11.36 -8.47
C ILE A 117 1.09 12.29 -7.29
N ILE A 118 0.35 12.16 -6.18
CA ILE A 118 0.53 13.02 -5.01
C ILE A 118 1.92 12.83 -4.41
N GLY A 119 2.34 11.57 -4.22
CA GLY A 119 3.68 11.27 -3.70
C GLY A 119 4.80 11.80 -4.58
N ALA A 120 4.63 11.73 -5.91
CA ALA A 120 5.57 12.33 -6.85
C ALA A 120 5.65 13.86 -6.69
N VAL A 121 4.50 14.53 -6.62
CA VAL A 121 4.43 15.99 -6.40
C VAL A 121 5.11 16.37 -5.07
N MET A 122 4.85 15.63 -3.99
CA MET A 122 5.47 15.91 -2.69
C MET A 122 7.00 15.79 -2.74
N ARG A 123 7.52 14.78 -3.44
CA ARG A 123 8.98 14.60 -3.61
C ARG A 123 9.60 15.72 -4.46
N GLU A 124 8.91 16.18 -5.49
CA GLU A 124 9.38 17.35 -6.26
C GLU A 124 9.37 18.63 -5.39
N LEU A 125 8.30 18.87 -4.64
CA LEU A 125 8.25 19.98 -3.69
C LEU A 125 9.38 19.94 -2.65
N LYS A 126 9.75 18.75 -2.16
CA LYS A 126 10.88 18.61 -1.21
C LYS A 126 12.22 18.97 -1.82
N LYS A 127 12.41 18.78 -3.11
CA LYS A 127 13.65 19.21 -3.80
C LYS A 127 13.77 20.73 -3.85
N GLU A 128 12.66 21.41 -4.04
CA GLU A 128 12.60 22.88 -4.15
C GLU A 128 12.54 23.54 -2.76
N TYR A 129 11.66 23.05 -1.90
CA TYR A 129 11.46 23.55 -0.53
C TYR A 129 12.13 22.61 0.48
N LYS A 130 13.43 22.78 0.70
CA LYS A 130 14.23 21.88 1.55
C LYS A 130 13.77 21.80 3.00
N ASP A 131 13.13 22.85 3.49
CA ASP A 131 12.70 22.97 4.89
C ASP A 131 11.33 22.34 5.17
N ILE A 132 10.59 21.86 4.14
CA ILE A 132 9.35 21.14 4.38
C ILE A 132 9.65 19.70 4.82
N SER A 133 8.77 19.15 5.65
CA SER A 133 8.80 17.74 6.04
C SER A 133 7.72 16.96 5.28
N LEU A 134 8.00 15.70 4.97
CA LEU A 134 7.05 14.81 4.30
C LEU A 134 6.67 13.64 5.21
N ILE A 135 5.41 13.23 5.16
CA ILE A 135 4.93 12.02 5.84
C ILE A 135 4.04 11.23 4.89
N PHE A 136 4.39 9.97 4.69
CA PHE A 136 3.65 8.99 3.90
C PHE A 136 3.10 7.91 4.82
N PHE A 137 1.85 7.52 4.59
CA PHE A 137 1.17 6.48 5.35
C PHE A 137 0.84 5.28 4.46
N GLU A 138 1.00 4.06 4.98
CA GLU A 138 0.57 2.84 4.31
C GLU A 138 0.08 1.81 5.33
N LEU A 139 -0.86 0.97 4.92
CA LEU A 139 -1.26 -0.18 5.71
C LEU A 139 -0.12 -1.21 5.75
N SER A 140 0.23 -1.64 6.94
CA SER A 140 1.28 -2.66 7.10
C SER A 140 0.78 -4.09 6.84
N ASN A 141 -0.52 -4.29 6.57
CA ASN A 141 -1.22 -5.58 6.57
C ASN A 141 -1.20 -6.33 7.92
N LEU A 142 -0.67 -5.70 8.95
CA LEU A 142 -0.79 -6.13 10.34
C LEU A 142 -1.93 -5.36 11.01
N LYS A 143 -2.83 -6.08 11.69
CA LYS A 143 -3.99 -5.47 12.31
C LYS A 143 -3.59 -4.36 13.29
N GLY A 144 -4.16 -3.19 13.11
CA GLY A 144 -3.92 -2.03 13.99
C GLY A 144 -2.54 -1.39 13.86
N LYS A 145 -1.78 -1.67 12.80
CA LYS A 145 -0.45 -1.08 12.58
C LYS A 145 -0.33 -0.37 11.23
N LEU A 146 0.34 0.78 11.22
CA LEU A 146 0.64 1.55 10.01
C LEU A 146 2.14 1.73 9.82
N LEU A 147 2.57 1.69 8.57
CA LEU A 147 3.84 2.25 8.15
C LEU A 147 3.69 3.77 8.04
N VAL A 148 4.62 4.49 8.66
CA VAL A 148 4.75 5.95 8.55
C VAL A 148 6.21 6.26 8.23
N ASP A 149 6.44 6.94 7.12
CA ASP A 149 7.79 7.15 6.58
C ASP A 149 7.91 8.52 5.92
N ASN A 150 9.10 9.08 5.86
CA ASN A 150 9.35 10.42 5.31
C ASN A 150 9.77 10.43 3.84
N MET A 151 10.07 9.29 3.23
CA MET A 151 10.48 9.20 1.82
C MET A 151 9.39 8.63 0.92
N GLY A 152 8.62 7.68 1.44
CA GLY A 152 7.60 6.97 0.69
C GLY A 152 7.10 5.73 1.39
N VAL A 153 6.57 4.79 0.61
CA VAL A 153 6.07 3.51 1.10
C VAL A 153 6.72 2.36 0.33
N ASN A 154 6.63 1.14 0.86
CA ASN A 154 7.17 -0.05 0.21
C ASN A 154 8.64 0.14 -0.25
N ALA A 155 8.94 -0.11 -1.53
CA ALA A 155 10.28 0.07 -2.09
C ALA A 155 10.74 1.53 -2.21
N SER A 156 9.85 2.49 -1.95
CA SER A 156 10.17 3.93 -1.92
C SER A 156 10.40 4.45 -0.50
N SER A 157 10.26 3.61 0.54
CA SER A 157 10.43 4.02 1.93
C SER A 157 11.89 4.20 2.33
N SER A 158 12.12 4.97 3.39
CA SER A 158 13.46 5.12 3.99
C SER A 158 13.98 3.78 4.52
N VAL A 159 13.10 2.93 5.05
CA VAL A 159 13.43 1.59 5.55
C VAL A 159 13.90 0.66 4.43
N TYR A 160 13.33 0.78 3.22
CA TYR A 160 13.84 0.02 2.08
C TYR A 160 15.20 0.54 1.61
N ALA A 161 15.43 1.86 1.70
CA ALA A 161 16.71 2.46 1.33
C ALA A 161 17.84 2.07 2.30
N SER A 162 17.59 2.15 3.62
CA SER A 162 18.52 1.74 4.69
C SER A 162 17.77 1.19 5.89
N LEU A 163 18.36 0.19 6.56
CA LEU A 163 17.86 -0.39 7.80
C LEU A 163 18.45 0.27 9.06
N ASP A 164 19.31 1.29 8.93
CA ASP A 164 20.00 1.93 10.05
C ASP A 164 19.04 2.32 11.17
N LYS A 165 17.89 2.94 10.83
CA LYS A 165 16.87 3.31 11.81
C LYS A 165 16.27 2.11 12.55
N ILE A 166 16.25 0.94 11.93
CA ILE A 166 15.78 -0.31 12.56
C ILE A 166 16.88 -0.89 13.45
N ASP A 167 18.12 -0.84 12.98
CA ASP A 167 19.27 -1.37 13.71
C ASP A 167 19.53 -0.60 15.01
N GLU A 168 19.36 0.72 15.00
CA GLU A 168 19.48 1.60 16.16
C GLU A 168 18.39 1.38 17.22
N MET A 169 17.28 0.71 16.89
CA MET A 169 16.22 0.43 17.86
C MET A 169 16.69 -0.64 18.88
N PRO A 170 16.21 -0.55 20.13
CA PRO A 170 16.52 -1.55 21.14
C PRO A 170 16.00 -2.94 20.73
N PRO A 171 16.56 -4.01 21.33
CA PRO A 171 16.04 -5.36 21.11
C PRO A 171 14.59 -5.45 21.59
N VAL A 172 13.83 -6.30 20.94
CA VAL A 172 12.44 -6.61 21.32
C VAL A 172 12.47 -7.78 22.30
N ASP A 173 11.69 -7.67 23.37
CA ASP A 173 11.52 -8.76 24.33
C ASP A 173 10.99 -10.02 23.62
N PRO A 174 11.67 -11.16 23.72
CA PRO A 174 11.27 -12.41 23.06
C PRO A 174 9.87 -12.87 23.44
N ASP A 175 9.48 -12.74 24.71
CA ASP A 175 8.17 -13.19 25.20
C ASP A 175 7.04 -12.34 24.63
N ILE A 176 7.26 -11.02 24.51
CA ILE A 176 6.31 -10.12 23.85
C ILE A 176 6.16 -10.50 22.38
N HIS A 177 7.27 -10.79 21.69
CA HIS A 177 7.21 -11.19 20.29
C HIS A 177 6.50 -12.54 20.10
N GLN A 178 6.85 -13.56 20.88
CA GLN A 178 6.22 -14.89 20.79
C GLN A 178 4.72 -14.83 21.05
N LYS A 179 4.29 -14.09 22.08
CA LYS A 179 2.87 -13.87 22.36
C LYS A 179 2.17 -13.22 21.18
N TRP A 180 2.77 -12.15 20.62
CA TRP A 180 2.20 -11.45 19.48
C TRP A 180 2.12 -12.36 18.23
N VAL A 181 3.13 -13.17 17.95
CA VAL A 181 3.15 -14.12 16.84
C VAL A 181 2.02 -15.14 16.99
N LYS A 182 1.81 -15.68 18.19
CA LYS A 182 0.72 -16.59 18.49
C LYS A 182 -0.65 -15.94 18.21
N GLU A 183 -0.91 -14.75 18.76
CA GLU A 183 -2.14 -14.00 18.54
C GLU A 183 -2.35 -13.65 17.06
N PHE A 184 -1.27 -13.33 16.35
CA PHE A 184 -1.30 -13.04 14.92
C PHE A 184 -1.81 -14.26 14.13
N TYR A 185 -1.29 -15.46 14.39
CA TYR A 185 -1.73 -16.66 13.68
C TYR A 185 -3.15 -17.08 14.06
N GLU A 186 -3.51 -17.05 15.33
CA GLU A 186 -4.88 -17.31 15.78
C GLU A 186 -5.90 -16.38 15.08
N SER A 187 -5.53 -15.11 14.87
CA SER A 187 -6.37 -14.15 14.15
C SER A 187 -6.55 -14.47 12.67
N LYS A 188 -5.61 -15.19 12.07
CA LYS A 188 -5.61 -15.55 10.64
C LYS A 188 -6.34 -16.87 10.36
N GLU A 189 -6.42 -17.76 11.32
CA GLU A 189 -7.24 -18.98 11.24
C GLU A 189 -8.75 -18.65 11.17
N ASN A 190 -9.15 -17.46 11.65
CA ASN A 190 -10.52 -16.94 11.59
C ASN A 190 -10.64 -15.79 10.54
N PRO A 191 -10.81 -16.09 9.24
CA PRO A 191 -10.72 -15.12 8.16
C PRO A 191 -11.79 -14.01 8.15
N GLY A 192 -12.81 -14.06 9.00
CA GLY A 192 -13.80 -12.99 9.16
C GLY A 192 -13.25 -11.68 9.75
N SER A 193 -11.99 -11.63 10.16
CA SER A 193 -11.39 -10.53 10.90
C SER A 193 -10.52 -9.56 10.06
N ILE A 194 -10.39 -9.73 8.74
CA ILE A 194 -9.59 -8.82 7.91
C ILE A 194 -10.45 -7.63 7.46
N PRO A 195 -10.32 -6.45 8.11
CA PRO A 195 -11.16 -5.28 7.80
C PRO A 195 -11.04 -4.78 6.36
N GLN A 196 -9.88 -5.00 5.73
CA GLN A 196 -9.57 -4.57 4.37
C GLN A 196 -10.42 -5.27 3.31
N ALA A 197 -10.77 -6.54 3.52
CA ALA A 197 -11.58 -7.32 2.59
C ALA A 197 -13.08 -6.97 2.65
N VAL A 198 -13.53 -6.41 3.77
CA VAL A 198 -14.97 -6.21 4.05
C VAL A 198 -15.41 -4.76 3.83
N LYS A 199 -14.62 -3.76 4.29
CA LYS A 199 -15.06 -2.36 4.32
C LYS A 199 -14.96 -1.58 3.00
N GLY A 200 -14.40 -2.15 1.95
CA GLY A 200 -14.21 -1.46 0.66
C GLY A 200 -15.28 -1.75 -0.42
N LYS A 201 -16.31 -2.54 -0.12
CA LYS A 201 -17.20 -3.10 -1.15
C LYS A 201 -18.51 -2.33 -1.37
N GLU A 202 -18.96 -1.52 -0.44
CA GLU A 202 -20.24 -0.81 -0.56
C GLU A 202 -20.09 0.48 -1.36
N ILE A 203 -20.87 0.59 -2.45
CA ILE A 203 -21.03 1.84 -3.19
C ILE A 203 -21.98 2.71 -2.39
N ASN A 204 -21.49 3.85 -1.93
CA ASN A 204 -22.28 4.85 -1.23
C ASN A 204 -22.37 6.15 -2.05
N ILE A 205 -23.22 7.06 -1.61
CA ILE A 205 -23.47 8.34 -2.31
C ILE A 205 -22.18 9.16 -2.54
N ARG A 206 -21.18 9.06 -1.66
CA ARG A 206 -19.88 9.75 -1.84
C ARG A 206 -19.19 9.27 -3.12
N HIS A 207 -19.21 7.97 -3.40
CA HIS A 207 -18.61 7.42 -4.63
C HIS A 207 -19.29 7.95 -5.89
N ILE A 208 -20.62 8.12 -5.86
CA ILE A 208 -21.37 8.66 -7.01
C ILE A 208 -21.02 10.14 -7.24
N ILE A 209 -21.00 10.93 -6.17
CA ILE A 209 -20.63 12.35 -6.22
C ILE A 209 -19.20 12.51 -6.78
N ASP A 210 -18.26 11.73 -6.25
CA ASP A 210 -16.86 11.81 -6.64
C ASP A 210 -16.63 11.30 -8.08
N PHE A 211 -17.38 10.28 -8.51
CA PHE A 211 -17.33 9.79 -9.89
C PHE A 211 -17.80 10.88 -10.89
N ILE A 212 -18.93 11.52 -10.63
CA ILE A 212 -19.43 12.62 -11.48
C ILE A 212 -18.41 13.76 -11.50
N TYR A 213 -17.95 14.17 -10.33
CA TYR A 213 -17.00 15.27 -10.18
C TYR A 213 -15.69 15.03 -10.93
N THR A 214 -15.04 13.89 -10.71
CA THR A 214 -13.75 13.59 -11.33
C THR A 214 -13.83 13.46 -12.84
N ASN A 215 -14.95 12.95 -13.38
CA ASN A 215 -15.19 12.94 -14.81
C ASN A 215 -15.40 14.35 -15.38
N THR A 216 -16.08 15.25 -14.65
CA THR A 216 -16.30 16.65 -15.07
C THR A 216 -14.96 17.42 -15.11
N VAL A 217 -14.09 17.22 -14.14
CA VAL A 217 -12.75 17.85 -14.09
C VAL A 217 -11.79 17.23 -15.11
N GLY A 218 -12.07 16.01 -15.58
CA GLY A 218 -11.34 15.33 -16.65
C GLY A 218 -10.24 14.39 -16.19
N TYR A 219 -10.24 13.95 -14.92
CA TYR A 219 -9.42 12.84 -14.45
C TYR A 219 -10.28 11.70 -13.92
N LYS A 220 -9.74 10.48 -14.00
CA LYS A 220 -10.40 9.27 -13.51
C LYS A 220 -9.64 8.72 -12.31
N LEU A 221 -10.35 8.05 -11.39
CA LEU A 221 -9.75 7.39 -10.23
C LEU A 221 -9.61 5.88 -10.42
N TYR A 222 -10.38 5.32 -11.37
CA TYR A 222 -10.44 3.89 -11.63
C TYR A 222 -10.44 3.60 -13.12
N THR A 223 -9.93 2.45 -13.52
CA THR A 223 -10.07 1.97 -14.90
C THR A 223 -11.54 1.65 -15.22
N ASN A 224 -11.93 1.76 -16.49
CA ASN A 224 -13.26 1.36 -16.93
C ASN A 224 -13.54 -0.12 -16.60
N ASN A 225 -12.53 -0.98 -16.75
CA ASN A 225 -12.65 -2.40 -16.42
C ASN A 225 -12.87 -2.64 -14.91
N ALA A 226 -12.22 -1.87 -14.04
CA ALA A 226 -12.46 -1.96 -12.61
C ALA A 226 -13.89 -1.58 -12.24
N ILE A 227 -14.48 -0.56 -12.90
CA ILE A 227 -15.86 -0.15 -12.73
C ILE A 227 -16.82 -1.24 -13.24
N LEU A 228 -16.59 -1.74 -14.46
CA LEU A 228 -17.41 -2.80 -15.07
C LEU A 228 -17.39 -4.09 -14.25
N ASN A 229 -16.22 -4.50 -13.77
CA ASN A 229 -16.08 -5.69 -12.92
C ASN A 229 -16.78 -5.53 -11.56
N ARG A 230 -16.86 -4.30 -11.05
CA ARG A 230 -17.57 -4.01 -9.80
C ARG A 230 -19.09 -4.05 -9.99
N ILE A 231 -19.59 -3.62 -11.17
CA ILE A 231 -21.02 -3.63 -11.53
C ILE A 231 -21.47 -5.05 -11.91
N LYS A 232 -20.68 -5.76 -12.73
CA LYS A 232 -21.06 -7.10 -13.24
C LYS A 232 -20.89 -8.23 -12.22
N GLY A 233 -20.27 -7.95 -11.07
CA GLY A 233 -19.85 -8.98 -10.13
C GLY A 233 -18.66 -9.79 -10.66
N LYS A 234 -18.04 -10.57 -9.79
CA LYS A 234 -16.97 -11.49 -10.19
C LYS A 234 -17.58 -12.59 -11.07
N LYS A 235 -17.17 -12.71 -12.33
CA LYS A 235 -17.29 -14.00 -13.01
C LYS A 235 -16.47 -15.00 -12.20
N ASN A 236 -17.14 -15.98 -11.61
CA ASN A 236 -16.47 -17.10 -10.97
C ASN A 236 -15.79 -17.94 -12.07
N ASN A 237 -14.57 -17.60 -12.41
CA ASN A 237 -13.73 -18.55 -13.13
C ASN A 237 -13.44 -19.68 -12.12
N VAL A 238 -14.00 -20.85 -12.38
CA VAL A 238 -13.81 -22.03 -11.53
C VAL A 238 -12.34 -22.46 -11.69
N VAL A 239 -11.55 -22.18 -10.65
CA VAL A 239 -10.18 -22.69 -10.58
C VAL A 239 -10.25 -24.20 -10.30
N LYS A 240 -9.60 -25.00 -11.16
CA LYS A 240 -9.40 -26.43 -10.89
C LYS A 240 -8.16 -26.59 -10.00
N PHE A 241 -8.40 -27.01 -8.77
CA PHE A 241 -7.34 -27.32 -7.81
C PHE A 241 -6.95 -28.79 -7.88
N ASP A 242 -5.70 -29.06 -7.61
CA ASP A 242 -5.25 -30.45 -7.36
C ASP A 242 -5.82 -30.94 -6.04
N ASN A 243 -6.01 -32.25 -5.92
CA ASN A 243 -6.48 -32.83 -4.67
C ASN A 243 -5.39 -32.64 -3.60
N GLU A 244 -5.76 -32.14 -2.43
CA GLU A 244 -4.83 -31.93 -1.31
C GLU A 244 -4.05 -33.19 -0.93
N LYS A 245 -4.67 -34.38 -1.08
CA LYS A 245 -4.02 -35.67 -0.83
C LYS A 245 -2.90 -36.00 -1.81
N ASN A 246 -2.88 -35.32 -2.95
CA ASN A 246 -1.88 -35.54 -4.01
C ASN A 246 -0.76 -34.48 -3.97
N LEU A 247 -0.77 -33.59 -3.00
CA LEU A 247 0.32 -32.64 -2.85
C LEU A 247 1.61 -33.36 -2.41
N PRO A 248 2.77 -32.98 -2.95
CA PRO A 248 4.03 -33.58 -2.56
C PRO A 248 4.35 -33.32 -1.08
N GLU A 249 5.00 -34.27 -0.42
CA GLU A 249 5.42 -34.14 0.99
C GLU A 249 6.49 -33.04 1.17
N ARG A 250 7.39 -32.92 0.20
CA ARG A 250 8.45 -31.91 0.15
C ARG A 250 8.25 -30.99 -1.06
N PHE A 251 8.13 -29.70 -0.82
CA PHE A 251 7.82 -28.74 -1.88
C PHE A 251 8.29 -27.34 -1.57
N ILE A 252 8.37 -26.53 -2.63
CA ILE A 252 8.51 -25.08 -2.56
C ILE A 252 7.12 -24.46 -2.65
N PHE A 253 6.84 -23.51 -1.76
CA PHE A 253 5.59 -22.77 -1.82
C PHE A 253 5.74 -21.43 -2.53
N PHE A 254 4.89 -21.19 -3.53
CA PHE A 254 4.77 -19.92 -4.22
C PHE A 254 3.34 -19.37 -4.13
N PRO A 255 3.02 -18.51 -3.14
CA PRO A 255 1.76 -17.78 -3.11
C PRO A 255 1.74 -16.72 -4.20
N MET A 256 0.83 -16.88 -5.16
CA MET A 256 0.66 -15.94 -6.26
C MET A 256 -0.02 -14.66 -5.79
N GLN A 257 0.33 -13.55 -6.40
CA GLN A 257 -0.30 -12.25 -6.18
C GLN A 257 -1.29 -11.94 -7.32
N VAL A 258 -2.17 -10.97 -7.10
CA VAL A 258 -3.03 -10.44 -8.17
C VAL A 258 -2.17 -9.82 -9.25
N SER A 259 -2.32 -10.25 -10.50
CA SER A 259 -1.46 -9.80 -11.62
C SER A 259 -1.50 -8.29 -11.84
N THR A 260 -2.58 -7.62 -11.42
CA THR A 260 -2.76 -6.15 -11.50
C THR A 260 -2.44 -5.45 -10.18
N ASP A 261 -1.80 -6.14 -9.23
CA ASP A 261 -1.41 -5.53 -7.96
C ASP A 261 -0.36 -4.43 -8.22
N THR A 262 -0.61 -3.27 -7.64
CA THR A 262 0.29 -2.12 -7.71
C THR A 262 1.72 -2.46 -7.26
N GLN A 263 1.87 -3.35 -6.29
CA GLN A 263 3.17 -3.78 -5.80
C GLN A 263 3.96 -4.57 -6.85
N ILE A 264 3.29 -5.43 -7.62
CA ILE A 264 3.95 -6.11 -8.74
C ILE A 264 4.31 -5.10 -9.82
N VAL A 265 3.33 -4.30 -10.25
CA VAL A 265 3.49 -3.39 -11.40
C VAL A 265 4.58 -2.34 -11.16
N LEU A 266 4.70 -1.82 -9.92
CA LEU A 266 5.65 -0.75 -9.60
C LEU A 266 6.97 -1.25 -8.99
N ASN A 267 6.92 -2.36 -8.27
CA ASN A 267 8.01 -2.80 -7.42
C ASN A 267 8.56 -4.19 -7.79
N SER A 268 8.28 -4.67 -9.01
CA SER A 268 8.86 -5.92 -9.49
C SER A 268 9.25 -5.83 -10.96
N ASP A 269 10.29 -6.56 -11.33
CA ASP A 269 10.72 -6.74 -12.71
C ASP A 269 10.25 -8.09 -13.25
N VAL A 270 9.58 -8.89 -12.39
CA VAL A 270 8.99 -10.19 -12.72
C VAL A 270 7.52 -10.24 -12.26
N ASP A 271 6.72 -11.00 -12.98
CA ASP A 271 5.34 -11.33 -12.65
C ASP A 271 5.19 -12.80 -12.20
N ASN A 272 3.96 -13.24 -11.92
CA ASN A 272 3.69 -14.62 -11.52
C ASN A 272 4.19 -15.66 -12.57
N VAL A 273 4.08 -15.33 -13.86
CA VAL A 273 4.54 -16.21 -14.96
C VAL A 273 6.06 -16.34 -14.96
N GLY A 274 6.74 -15.21 -14.84
CA GLY A 274 8.20 -15.18 -14.79
C GLY A 274 8.76 -15.95 -13.60
N VAL A 275 8.12 -15.80 -12.41
CA VAL A 275 8.55 -16.55 -11.22
C VAL A 275 8.29 -18.05 -11.39
N LEU A 276 7.11 -18.48 -11.87
CA LEU A 276 6.85 -19.89 -12.09
C LEU A 276 7.84 -20.54 -13.07
N LYS A 277 8.16 -19.87 -14.16
CA LYS A 277 9.18 -20.35 -15.12
C LYS A 277 10.55 -20.47 -14.45
N TYR A 278 10.97 -19.43 -13.74
CA TYR A 278 12.22 -19.46 -13.00
C TYR A 278 12.29 -20.64 -12.01
N LEU A 279 11.22 -20.89 -11.25
CA LEU A 279 11.18 -21.99 -10.29
C LEU A 279 11.21 -23.37 -10.96
N VAL A 280 10.55 -23.52 -12.11
CA VAL A 280 10.60 -24.76 -12.91
C VAL A 280 12.02 -25.06 -13.35
N ASP A 281 12.76 -24.04 -13.76
CA ASP A 281 14.11 -24.19 -14.30
C ASP A 281 15.17 -24.36 -13.19
N GLN A 282 15.02 -23.68 -12.06
CA GLN A 282 16.08 -23.56 -11.04
C GLN A 282 15.91 -24.49 -9.85
N GLU A 283 14.70 -24.90 -9.51
CA GLU A 283 14.45 -25.67 -8.28
C GLU A 283 14.24 -27.15 -8.59
N ALA A 284 14.82 -28.02 -7.76
CA ALA A 284 14.66 -29.46 -7.90
C ALA A 284 13.33 -29.98 -7.32
N LEU A 285 12.82 -29.32 -6.26
CA LEU A 285 11.58 -29.72 -5.60
C LEU A 285 10.34 -29.32 -6.40
N PRO A 286 9.23 -30.05 -6.24
CA PRO A 286 7.93 -29.65 -6.75
C PRO A 286 7.51 -28.28 -6.24
N ILE A 287 6.74 -27.55 -7.04
CA ILE A 287 6.24 -26.21 -6.75
C ILE A 287 4.75 -26.31 -6.42
N VAL A 288 4.38 -26.02 -5.19
CA VAL A 288 2.98 -25.84 -4.78
C VAL A 288 2.65 -24.36 -4.87
N THR A 289 1.67 -24.02 -5.70
CA THR A 289 1.23 -22.64 -5.87
C THR A 289 -0.22 -22.47 -5.49
N LYS A 290 -0.52 -21.31 -4.89
CA LYS A 290 -1.87 -20.91 -4.52
C LYS A 290 -2.22 -19.60 -5.21
N PRO A 291 -3.19 -19.60 -6.14
CA PRO A 291 -3.70 -18.40 -6.76
C PRO A 291 -4.33 -17.45 -5.75
N HIS A 292 -4.16 -16.14 -5.95
CA HIS A 292 -4.79 -15.16 -5.08
C HIS A 292 -6.32 -15.15 -5.27
N PRO A 293 -7.14 -15.11 -4.21
CA PRO A 293 -8.61 -15.14 -4.33
C PRO A 293 -9.22 -14.00 -5.14
N ALA A 294 -8.50 -12.89 -5.32
CA ALA A 294 -8.93 -11.74 -6.12
C ALA A 294 -8.43 -11.76 -7.56
N GLU A 295 -7.64 -12.77 -7.96
CA GLU A 295 -7.21 -12.94 -9.35
C GLU A 295 -8.41 -13.25 -10.24
N LEU A 296 -8.41 -12.70 -11.45
CA LEU A 296 -9.51 -12.84 -12.40
C LEU A 296 -9.16 -13.70 -13.62
N ASN A 297 -7.88 -13.87 -13.90
CA ASN A 297 -7.40 -14.66 -15.05
C ASN A 297 -6.43 -15.75 -14.59
N PHE A 298 -6.80 -16.98 -14.83
CA PHE A 298 -6.03 -18.18 -14.45
C PHE A 298 -5.46 -18.94 -15.65
N ASP A 299 -5.75 -18.52 -16.88
CA ASP A 299 -5.39 -19.28 -18.10
C ASP A 299 -3.88 -19.50 -18.23
N TYR A 300 -3.09 -18.47 -17.85
CA TYR A 300 -1.64 -18.54 -17.90
C TYR A 300 -1.08 -19.57 -16.91
N ILE A 301 -1.72 -19.77 -15.75
CA ILE A 301 -1.28 -20.75 -14.75
C ILE A 301 -1.47 -22.16 -15.29
N TYR A 302 -2.64 -22.42 -15.88
CA TYR A 302 -2.93 -23.72 -16.47
C TYR A 302 -2.02 -24.06 -17.65
N LYS A 303 -1.67 -23.07 -18.48
CA LYS A 303 -0.73 -23.27 -19.56
C LYS A 303 0.61 -23.77 -19.02
N ILE A 304 1.20 -23.05 -18.06
CA ILE A 304 2.50 -23.44 -17.48
C ILE A 304 2.41 -24.78 -16.78
N LYS A 305 1.32 -25.04 -16.03
CA LYS A 305 1.10 -26.32 -15.36
C LYS A 305 1.01 -27.48 -16.36
N ASN A 306 0.28 -27.32 -17.48
CA ASN A 306 0.14 -28.37 -18.47
C ASN A 306 1.46 -28.74 -19.15
N GLU A 307 2.38 -27.78 -19.27
CA GLU A 307 3.74 -27.98 -19.75
C GLU A 307 4.64 -28.66 -18.70
N ASN A 308 4.26 -28.59 -17.39
CA ASN A 308 5.07 -29.04 -16.24
C ASN A 308 4.22 -29.80 -15.21
N LYS A 309 3.46 -30.80 -15.64
CA LYS A 309 2.43 -31.49 -14.84
C LYS A 309 2.94 -32.12 -13.55
N ASP A 310 4.14 -32.68 -13.58
CA ASP A 310 4.73 -33.38 -12.44
C ASP A 310 5.48 -32.45 -11.49
N LYS A 311 5.61 -31.17 -11.85
CA LYS A 311 6.37 -30.18 -11.10
C LYS A 311 5.50 -29.11 -10.45
N ILE A 312 4.35 -28.74 -11.05
CA ILE A 312 3.49 -27.65 -10.56
C ILE A 312 2.17 -28.20 -10.06
N PHE A 313 1.86 -27.90 -8.79
CA PHE A 313 0.62 -28.23 -8.10
C PHE A 313 -0.13 -26.95 -7.72
N ILE A 314 -1.41 -26.87 -8.10
CA ILE A 314 -2.27 -25.70 -7.80
C ILE A 314 -3.24 -26.09 -6.70
N THR A 315 -3.22 -25.41 -5.56
CA THR A 315 -4.06 -25.75 -4.42
C THR A 315 -4.83 -24.56 -3.86
N ASN A 316 -5.88 -24.85 -3.11
CA ASN A 316 -6.59 -23.87 -2.27
C ASN A 316 -6.39 -24.15 -0.76
N THR A 317 -5.50 -25.04 -0.40
CA THR A 317 -5.13 -25.34 0.99
C THR A 317 -4.79 -24.05 1.74
N ASN A 318 -5.00 -24.04 3.05
CA ASN A 318 -4.72 -22.90 3.90
C ASN A 318 -3.27 -22.41 3.71
N THR A 319 -3.08 -21.11 3.53
CA THR A 319 -1.77 -20.51 3.27
C THR A 319 -0.76 -20.80 4.38
N TYR A 320 -1.21 -20.79 5.64
CA TYR A 320 -0.33 -21.06 6.79
C TYR A 320 0.10 -22.51 6.88
N GLU A 321 -0.77 -23.44 6.51
CA GLU A 321 -0.40 -24.85 6.41
C GLU A 321 0.64 -25.08 5.31
N LEU A 322 0.49 -24.39 4.17
CA LEU A 322 1.47 -24.44 3.08
C LEU A 322 2.80 -23.85 3.52
N ILE A 323 2.80 -22.70 4.21
CA ILE A 323 4.02 -22.13 4.78
C ILE A 323 4.69 -23.13 5.73
N LYS A 324 3.94 -23.69 6.69
CA LYS A 324 4.48 -24.64 7.69
C LYS A 324 5.12 -25.87 7.04
N LYS A 325 4.47 -26.45 6.02
CA LYS A 325 4.90 -27.68 5.36
C LYS A 325 6.00 -27.46 4.31
N SER A 326 6.11 -26.27 3.74
CA SER A 326 7.10 -25.98 2.68
C SER A 326 8.53 -25.99 3.20
N GLU A 327 9.47 -26.40 2.34
CA GLU A 327 10.92 -26.30 2.57
C GLU A 327 11.39 -24.83 2.41
N LYS A 328 10.82 -24.12 1.45
CA LYS A 328 11.15 -22.76 1.11
C LYS A 328 9.94 -22.03 0.57
N VAL A 329 9.86 -20.73 0.81
CA VAL A 329 8.81 -19.87 0.26
C VAL A 329 9.43 -18.90 -0.73
N TYR A 330 8.88 -18.84 -1.92
CA TYR A 330 9.15 -17.78 -2.89
C TYR A 330 7.97 -16.85 -2.96
N THR A 331 8.23 -15.57 -3.05
CA THR A 331 7.18 -14.58 -3.28
C THR A 331 7.71 -13.42 -4.12
N ILE A 332 6.86 -12.73 -4.84
CA ILE A 332 7.32 -11.52 -5.55
C ILE A 332 7.65 -10.46 -4.50
N ASN A 333 6.66 -9.84 -3.90
CA ASN A 333 6.83 -8.86 -2.85
C ASN A 333 5.65 -8.84 -1.85
N SER A 334 4.96 -9.99 -1.74
CA SER A 334 3.80 -10.17 -0.87
C SER A 334 4.16 -10.16 0.61
N THR A 335 3.23 -9.73 1.43
CA THR A 335 3.27 -9.88 2.88
C THR A 335 3.29 -11.34 3.35
N VAL A 336 2.91 -12.29 2.49
CA VAL A 336 3.07 -13.74 2.78
C VAL A 336 4.55 -14.10 2.99
N GLY A 337 5.49 -13.37 2.35
CA GLY A 337 6.92 -13.53 2.63
C GLY A 337 7.27 -13.15 4.07
N MET A 338 6.77 -12.03 4.57
CA MET A 338 6.93 -11.63 5.97
C MET A 338 6.28 -12.65 6.92
N GLU A 339 5.08 -13.13 6.58
CA GLU A 339 4.39 -14.17 7.36
C GLU A 339 5.24 -15.46 7.42
N ALA A 340 5.87 -15.85 6.32
CA ALA A 340 6.76 -17.01 6.30
C ALA A 340 8.05 -16.81 7.12
N MET A 341 8.62 -15.59 7.14
CA MET A 341 9.75 -15.24 8.01
C MET A 341 9.38 -15.39 9.50
N LEU A 342 8.14 -15.06 9.89
CA LEU A 342 7.67 -15.26 11.27
C LEU A 342 7.56 -16.76 11.65
N TYR A 343 7.55 -17.68 10.69
CA TYR A 343 7.67 -19.13 10.87
C TYR A 343 9.11 -19.64 10.71
N ASP A 344 10.09 -18.76 10.74
CA ASP A 344 11.51 -19.09 10.52
C ASP A 344 11.76 -19.86 9.21
N LYS A 345 10.91 -19.64 8.21
CA LYS A 345 11.09 -20.23 6.88
C LYS A 345 12.12 -19.48 6.06
N ASN A 346 12.85 -20.22 5.24
CA ASN A 346 13.69 -19.62 4.20
C ASN A 346 12.80 -18.97 3.14
N VAL A 347 12.93 -17.65 2.96
CA VAL A 347 12.10 -16.86 2.05
C VAL A 347 12.95 -16.18 1.00
N SER A 348 12.57 -16.32 -0.27
CA SER A 348 13.15 -15.58 -1.38
C SER A 348 12.13 -14.58 -1.95
N PHE A 349 12.48 -13.31 -1.92
CA PHE A 349 11.71 -12.24 -2.56
C PHE A 349 12.25 -11.98 -3.97
N MET A 350 11.40 -12.13 -4.97
CA MET A 350 11.74 -11.97 -6.38
C MET A 350 11.53 -10.53 -6.88
N GLY A 351 10.82 -9.71 -6.09
CA GLY A 351 10.59 -8.29 -6.31
C GLY A 351 11.06 -7.45 -5.11
N ARG A 352 10.92 -6.15 -5.23
CA ARG A 352 11.31 -5.18 -4.20
C ARG A 352 10.27 -5.16 -3.08
N SER A 353 10.67 -5.56 -1.89
CA SER A 353 9.86 -5.55 -0.67
C SER A 353 10.68 -5.01 0.50
N ILE A 354 10.06 -4.26 1.40
CA ILE A 354 10.74 -3.80 2.63
C ILE A 354 11.26 -4.97 3.47
N TYR A 355 10.58 -6.11 3.40
CA TYR A 355 10.94 -7.31 4.17
C TYR A 355 12.14 -8.05 3.58
N SER A 356 12.43 -7.88 2.28
CA SER A 356 13.46 -8.64 1.56
C SER A 356 14.88 -8.39 2.06
N LYS A 357 15.10 -7.29 2.80
CA LYS A 357 16.40 -6.90 3.35
C LYS A 357 16.53 -7.17 4.85
N MET A 358 15.43 -7.54 5.52
CA MET A 358 15.40 -7.73 6.97
C MET A 358 15.77 -9.15 7.35
N ASN A 359 16.59 -9.28 8.39
CA ASN A 359 16.69 -10.51 9.16
C ASN A 359 15.57 -10.60 10.20
N ASN A 360 15.49 -11.72 10.94
CA ASN A 360 14.42 -11.95 11.94
C ASN A 360 14.42 -10.91 13.06
N GLU A 361 15.60 -10.47 13.54
CA GLU A 361 15.69 -9.44 14.60
C GLU A 361 15.23 -8.07 14.10
N GLN A 362 15.63 -7.70 12.89
CA GLN A 362 15.17 -6.46 12.25
C GLN A 362 13.65 -6.49 11.97
N LEU A 363 13.11 -7.64 11.58
CA LEU A 363 11.67 -7.81 11.41
C LEU A 363 10.91 -7.63 12.73
N LYS A 364 11.42 -8.17 13.86
CA LYS A 364 10.83 -7.96 15.20
C LYS A 364 10.82 -6.47 15.55
N LYS A 365 11.94 -5.77 15.41
CA LYS A 365 12.04 -4.33 15.66
C LYS A 365 11.11 -3.53 14.74
N PHE A 366 11.04 -3.88 13.47
CA PHE A 366 10.14 -3.26 12.52
C PHE A 366 8.67 -3.38 12.96
N ILE A 367 8.23 -4.57 13.33
CA ILE A 367 6.85 -4.84 13.75
C ILE A 367 6.48 -4.13 15.06
N HIS A 368 7.35 -4.19 16.07
CA HIS A 368 7.01 -3.75 17.42
C HIS A 368 7.38 -2.30 17.70
N LEU A 369 8.45 -1.79 17.08
CA LEU A 369 9.00 -0.48 17.41
C LEU A 369 8.88 0.53 16.27
N TYR A 370 9.06 0.08 15.01
CA TYR A 370 9.00 1.00 13.88
C TYR A 370 7.56 1.29 13.46
N LEU A 371 6.74 0.28 13.23
CA LEU A 371 5.33 0.48 12.90
C LEU A 371 4.59 1.23 14.00
N ILE A 372 3.59 2.01 13.63
CA ILE A 372 2.80 2.79 14.56
C ILE A 372 1.49 2.07 14.84
N ASP A 373 1.18 1.90 16.14
CA ASP A 373 -0.06 1.27 16.60
C ASP A 373 -1.23 2.23 16.45
N ILE A 374 -1.96 2.08 15.33
CA ILE A 374 -3.15 2.84 15.02
C ILE A 374 -4.06 2.05 14.08
N ASP A 375 -5.32 1.89 14.47
CA ASP A 375 -6.31 1.29 13.59
C ASP A 375 -6.85 2.35 12.62
N PHE A 376 -6.48 2.20 11.35
CA PHE A 376 -6.94 3.09 10.27
C PHE A 376 -8.46 3.05 10.09
N PHE A 377 -9.07 1.89 10.27
CA PHE A 377 -10.50 1.67 10.00
C PHE A 377 -11.41 2.03 11.19
N ASP A 378 -10.86 2.13 12.39
CA ASP A 378 -11.63 2.53 13.57
C ASP A 378 -11.70 4.05 13.68
N CYS A 379 -12.66 4.64 12.96
CA CYS A 379 -12.88 6.08 12.93
C CYS A 379 -13.37 6.66 14.26
N ARG A 380 -13.76 5.83 15.25
CA ARG A 380 -14.32 6.28 16.55
C ARG A 380 -13.25 6.43 17.61
N LYS A 381 -12.14 5.72 17.48
CA LYS A 381 -11.09 5.69 18.49
C LYS A 381 -10.21 6.94 18.39
N ASN A 382 -10.09 7.68 19.48
CA ASN A 382 -9.18 8.82 19.56
C ASN A 382 -7.72 8.35 19.37
N ILE A 383 -6.92 9.20 18.75
CA ILE A 383 -5.47 8.99 18.59
C ILE A 383 -4.81 9.72 19.78
N SER A 384 -4.02 9.00 20.55
CA SER A 384 -3.32 9.58 21.69
C SER A 384 -2.24 10.57 21.24
N LYS A 385 -1.91 11.53 22.08
CA LYS A 385 -0.82 12.50 21.80
C LYS A 385 0.49 11.79 21.49
N ASN A 386 0.84 10.75 22.24
CA ASN A 386 2.07 9.98 22.02
C ASN A 386 2.13 9.37 20.61
N VAL A 387 1.00 8.87 20.09
CA VAL A 387 0.93 8.33 18.72
C VAL A 387 1.09 9.46 17.69
N ILE A 388 0.48 10.65 17.94
CA ILE A 388 0.66 11.82 17.07
C ILE A 388 2.13 12.25 17.06
N ASP A 389 2.75 12.37 18.22
CA ASP A 389 4.17 12.74 18.33
C ASP A 389 5.07 11.72 17.62
N LYS A 390 4.75 10.42 17.73
CA LYS A 390 5.45 9.35 17.00
C LYS A 390 5.28 9.46 15.47
N ILE A 391 4.10 9.89 14.99
CA ILE A 391 3.89 10.16 13.55
C ILE A 391 4.82 11.30 13.10
N TYR A 392 4.84 12.41 13.83
CA TYR A 392 5.65 13.57 13.44
C TYR A 392 7.15 13.38 13.66
N SER A 393 7.57 12.48 14.55
CA SER A 393 8.99 12.11 14.67
C SER A 393 9.54 11.37 13.45
N ARG A 394 8.69 10.95 12.52
CA ARG A 394 9.08 10.35 11.23
C ARG A 394 9.31 11.37 10.13
N ALA A 395 8.91 12.63 10.33
CA ALA A 395 8.96 13.71 9.34
C ALA A 395 10.38 14.18 8.98
#